data_0e7d142f7f4a6a753eacb23f867cdc8a
#
_entry.id   0e7d142f7f4a6a753eacb23f867cdc8a
#
_cell.length_a   1.000
_cell.length_b   1.000
_cell.length_c   1.000
_cell.angle_alpha   90.00
_cell.angle_beta   90.00
_cell.angle_gamma   90.00
#
_symmetry.space_group_name_H-M   'P 1'
#
loop_
_entity.id
_entity.type
_entity.pdbx_description
1 polymer ?
#
loop_
_entity_poly.entity_id
_entity_poly.type
_entity_poly.pdbx_seq_one_letter_code
_entity_poly.pdbx_strand_id
1 'polypeptide(L)'
;MISFICLSGSLNSLALIIMVTLLQSLDWIQKRTGLDPARNIESLTFVTTGSSTACMQCRGSRMLCGKTYCPIISKAQSLVKHLPNLNSDHVDGSSPPGAFVGHFGYPRVYLGPLIPPTKGDTMLLDTPEQWLGKDIQTIIDYRFSLIRGKWLLDVHEAVDPTKYLLDLHDLALSSRSVDVDAQFSKKPRIAITLSEETQPFGPSALIKNLIISPSTGERKLESVYYDTDQRAVDAMAQLYQNNVQVSRIQRILSLGMLGVQKQRKIVPTRWSITAVDDTLSKRLLTSVKQFPPIDKFQVYLYDYLDNVYAAILSPRNWEFEWIEAWFPGTAWNENGVVPALMGDHEPYEGRTTYASVGGCYYSCRLAAAEALQRQQRQAAVLVLREIRPGYILPVGVWNVRESVRASLNSNPQIFDNFSDALRYTSRRLSIRPEIWIENSVMIRNEMFQRRLTQYFTN
;
A
#
# COMPACT_ATOMS: atom_id res chain seq x y z
N MET A 1 -11.22 -41.12 25.32
CA MET A 1 -12.51 -41.73 25.72
C MET A 1 -13.57 -40.66 25.46
N ILE A 2 -14.15 -40.66 24.26
CA ILE A 2 -15.21 -39.73 23.87
C ILE A 2 -16.48 -40.57 23.85
N SER A 3 -17.41 -40.26 24.76
CA SER A 3 -18.71 -40.89 24.84
C SER A 3 -19.54 -40.53 23.60
N PHE A 4 -19.89 -41.53 22.83
CA PHE A 4 -20.90 -41.44 21.78
C PHE A 4 -22.29 -41.31 22.39
N ILE A 5 -22.94 -40.18 22.20
CA ILE A 5 -24.37 -40.06 22.40
C ILE A 5 -25.04 -40.41 21.07
N CYS A 6 -25.65 -41.58 21.02
CA CYS A 6 -26.55 -42.02 19.95
C CYS A 6 -27.82 -41.17 19.98
N LEU A 7 -28.05 -40.32 18.97
CA LEU A 7 -29.38 -39.81 18.62
C LEU A 7 -29.76 -40.33 17.25
N SER A 8 -30.91 -40.91 17.20
CA SER A 8 -31.50 -41.73 16.15
C SER A 8 -31.86 -40.97 14.87
N GLY A 9 -31.57 -41.60 13.72
CA GLY A 9 -32.37 -41.54 12.50
C GLY A 9 -32.17 -40.33 11.58
N SER A 10 -31.71 -40.57 10.38
CA SER A 10 -31.71 -39.75 9.13
C SER A 10 -30.87 -38.44 9.06
N LEU A 11 -30.68 -37.70 10.14
CA LEU A 11 -29.82 -36.51 10.16
C LEU A 11 -28.31 -36.82 10.10
N ASN A 12 -27.91 -38.01 10.53
CA ASN A 12 -26.50 -38.42 10.58
C ASN A 12 -25.89 -38.75 9.21
N SER A 13 -26.68 -39.17 8.22
CA SER A 13 -26.13 -39.55 6.90
C SER A 13 -25.80 -38.32 6.05
N LEU A 14 -26.60 -37.27 6.10
CA LEU A 14 -26.34 -36.02 5.37
C LEU A 14 -25.15 -35.24 5.97
N ALA A 15 -25.09 -35.16 7.30
CA ALA A 15 -23.98 -34.56 8.02
C ALA A 15 -22.66 -35.33 7.76
N LEU A 16 -22.71 -36.66 7.70
CA LEU A 16 -21.59 -37.52 7.39
C LEU A 16 -21.14 -37.36 5.92
N ILE A 17 -22.09 -37.25 4.96
CA ILE A 17 -21.81 -37.03 3.54
C ILE A 17 -21.19 -35.66 3.34
N ILE A 18 -21.72 -34.60 3.97
CA ILE A 18 -21.16 -33.24 3.90
C ILE A 18 -19.76 -33.22 4.54
N MET A 19 -19.55 -33.86 5.65
CA MET A 19 -18.26 -33.95 6.32
C MET A 19 -17.23 -34.72 5.46
N VAL A 20 -17.64 -35.83 4.83
CA VAL A 20 -16.78 -36.61 3.92
C VAL A 20 -16.46 -35.82 2.65
N THR A 21 -17.41 -35.08 2.08
CA THR A 21 -17.19 -34.23 0.90
C THR A 21 -16.25 -33.06 1.22
N LEU A 22 -16.40 -32.43 2.39
CA LEU A 22 -15.49 -31.37 2.85
C LEU A 22 -14.07 -31.92 3.09
N LEU A 23 -13.95 -33.06 3.75
CA LEU A 23 -12.66 -33.74 3.98
C LEU A 23 -12.00 -34.17 2.67
N GLN A 24 -12.77 -34.64 1.70
CA GLN A 24 -12.23 -34.97 0.37
C GLN A 24 -11.78 -33.74 -0.41
N SER A 25 -12.49 -32.60 -0.27
CA SER A 25 -12.06 -31.35 -0.88
C SER A 25 -10.77 -30.77 -0.28
N LEU A 26 -10.43 -31.16 0.95
CA LEU A 26 -9.22 -30.73 1.67
C LEU A 26 -8.11 -31.79 1.68
N ASP A 27 -8.36 -32.99 1.13
CA ASP A 27 -7.43 -34.13 1.12
C ASP A 27 -6.05 -33.80 0.49
N TRP A 28 -6.03 -32.90 -0.49
CA TRP A 28 -4.78 -32.43 -1.10
C TRP A 28 -3.92 -31.61 -0.12
N ILE A 29 -4.54 -30.88 0.81
CA ILE A 29 -3.84 -30.14 1.86
C ILE A 29 -3.27 -31.12 2.86
N GLN A 30 -4.08 -32.05 3.35
CA GLN A 30 -3.64 -33.06 4.29
C GLN A 30 -2.52 -33.93 3.72
N LYS A 31 -2.62 -34.37 2.46
CA LYS A 31 -1.57 -35.16 1.78
C LYS A 31 -0.27 -34.39 1.59
N ARG A 32 -0.33 -33.07 1.46
CA ARG A 32 0.85 -32.24 1.22
C ARG A 32 1.47 -31.70 2.51
N THR A 33 0.71 -31.58 3.58
CA THR A 33 1.02 -30.81 4.79
C THR A 33 1.06 -31.65 6.05
N GLY A 34 0.42 -32.82 6.07
CA GLY A 34 0.25 -33.59 7.29
C GLY A 34 -0.68 -32.94 8.32
N LEU A 35 -1.28 -31.79 8.03
CA LEU A 35 -2.23 -31.11 8.90
C LEU A 35 -3.57 -31.87 8.91
N ASP A 36 -4.01 -32.30 10.09
CA ASP A 36 -5.35 -32.86 10.27
C ASP A 36 -6.34 -31.72 10.53
N PRO A 37 -7.24 -31.41 9.56
CA PRO A 37 -8.22 -30.33 9.70
C PRO A 37 -9.12 -30.46 10.92
N ALA A 38 -9.32 -31.66 11.44
CA ALA A 38 -10.19 -31.93 12.58
C ALA A 38 -9.52 -31.65 13.94
N ARG A 39 -8.19 -31.59 14.00
CA ARG A 39 -7.42 -31.50 15.26
C ARG A 39 -6.86 -30.12 15.57
N ASN A 40 -6.77 -29.20 14.60
CA ASN A 40 -5.92 -28.00 14.73
C ASN A 40 -6.65 -26.67 14.75
N ILE A 41 -7.97 -26.65 14.98
CA ILE A 41 -8.77 -25.39 14.97
C ILE A 41 -8.38 -24.46 16.13
N GLU A 42 -7.94 -24.97 17.28
CA GLU A 42 -7.66 -24.17 18.47
C GLU A 42 -6.19 -23.77 18.67
N SER A 43 -5.25 -24.34 17.90
CA SER A 43 -3.80 -24.16 18.15
C SER A 43 -3.06 -23.27 17.16
N LEU A 44 -3.74 -22.72 16.15
CA LEU A 44 -3.11 -21.85 15.16
C LEU A 44 -2.98 -20.41 15.68
N THR A 45 -1.92 -20.17 16.42
CA THR A 45 -1.53 -18.80 16.82
C THR A 45 -0.64 -18.17 15.76
N PHE A 46 -0.75 -16.86 15.60
CA PHE A 46 0.16 -16.06 14.79
C PHE A 46 1.60 -16.28 15.30
N VAL A 47 2.37 -17.06 14.59
CA VAL A 47 3.80 -17.21 14.88
C VAL A 47 4.55 -16.10 14.16
N THR A 48 4.82 -15.02 14.87
CA THR A 48 5.79 -14.03 14.42
C THR A 48 7.19 -14.64 14.56
N THR A 49 7.73 -15.13 13.48
CA THR A 49 9.08 -15.68 13.48
C THR A 49 10.11 -14.57 13.59
N GLY A 50 10.88 -14.55 14.66
CA GLY A 50 12.24 -14.07 14.89
C GLY A 50 12.67 -12.70 14.30
N SER A 51 13.96 -12.51 14.16
CA SER A 51 14.68 -11.28 13.78
C SER A 51 14.23 -10.58 12.47
N SER A 52 13.59 -11.30 11.56
CA SER A 52 13.07 -10.75 10.28
C SER A 52 11.90 -9.79 10.48
N THR A 53 11.01 -10.04 11.43
CA THR A 53 9.88 -9.16 11.79
C THR A 53 10.38 -7.81 12.30
N ALA A 54 11.52 -7.78 12.98
CA ALA A 54 12.14 -6.54 13.47
C ALA A 54 12.56 -5.61 12.31
N CYS A 55 13.09 -6.13 11.19
CA CYS A 55 13.43 -5.32 10.03
C CYS A 55 12.19 -4.75 9.32
N MET A 56 11.13 -5.52 9.22
CA MET A 56 9.84 -5.07 8.67
C MET A 56 9.23 -3.95 9.51
N GLN A 57 9.33 -4.03 10.83
CA GLN A 57 8.89 -2.97 11.75
C GLN A 57 9.85 -1.78 11.78
N CYS A 58 11.17 -2.03 11.68
CA CYS A 58 12.21 -1.01 11.71
C CYS A 58 12.23 -0.14 10.47
N ARG A 59 12.08 -0.75 9.29
CA ARG A 59 12.12 -0.09 7.97
C ARG A 59 13.33 0.85 7.81
N GLY A 60 14.46 0.45 8.41
CA GLY A 60 15.71 1.21 8.36
C GLY A 60 15.76 2.48 9.21
N SER A 61 14.71 2.81 9.98
CA SER A 61 14.61 4.05 10.76
C SER A 61 14.78 3.89 12.29
N ARG A 62 14.42 2.71 12.82
CA ARG A 62 14.36 2.48 14.28
C ARG A 62 15.57 1.73 14.83
N MET A 63 16.45 1.22 13.96
CA MET A 63 17.65 0.44 14.32
C MET A 63 17.36 -0.72 15.29
N LEU A 64 16.20 -1.39 15.15
CA LEU A 64 15.75 -2.46 16.03
C LEU A 64 16.67 -3.69 16.02
N CYS A 65 17.57 -3.78 15.04
CA CYS A 65 18.59 -4.83 14.97
C CYS A 65 19.83 -4.55 15.83
N GLY A 66 19.86 -3.44 16.58
CA GLY A 66 20.99 -3.05 17.45
C GLY A 66 22.24 -2.59 16.72
N LYS A 67 22.22 -2.49 15.38
CA LYS A 67 23.36 -1.99 14.59
C LYS A 67 23.37 -0.46 14.60
N THR A 68 24.56 0.13 14.50
CA THR A 68 24.75 1.59 14.44
C THR A 68 24.36 2.19 13.09
N TYR A 69 24.21 1.37 12.06
CA TYR A 69 23.77 1.74 10.70
C TYR A 69 22.87 0.67 10.13
N CYS A 70 22.03 1.02 9.18
CA CYS A 70 21.19 0.07 8.48
C CYS A 70 21.92 -0.48 7.23
N PRO A 71 22.20 -1.78 7.14
CA PRO A 71 22.87 -2.38 5.98
C PRO A 71 22.08 -2.18 4.68
N ILE A 72 20.76 -2.17 4.75
CA ILE A 72 19.85 -1.96 3.63
C ILE A 72 20.02 -0.55 3.06
N ILE A 73 20.08 0.46 3.94
CA ILE A 73 20.34 1.84 3.53
C ILE A 73 21.74 1.96 2.90
N SER A 74 22.74 1.29 3.47
CA SER A 74 24.10 1.30 2.92
C SER A 74 24.16 0.68 1.53
N LYS A 75 23.42 -0.42 1.29
CA LYS A 75 23.30 -1.04 -0.04
C LYS A 75 22.61 -0.09 -1.05
N ALA A 76 21.52 0.55 -0.64
CA ALA A 76 20.84 1.55 -1.46
C ALA A 76 21.76 2.74 -1.78
N GLN A 77 22.53 3.23 -0.81
CA GLN A 77 23.54 4.28 -1.06
C GLN A 77 24.61 3.86 -2.07
N SER A 78 24.99 2.58 -2.08
CA SER A 78 25.93 2.03 -3.06
C SER A 78 25.35 2.04 -4.48
N LEU A 79 24.07 1.74 -4.65
CA LEU A 79 23.39 1.78 -5.94
C LEU A 79 23.33 3.19 -6.55
N VAL A 80 23.32 4.22 -5.70
CA VAL A 80 23.19 5.64 -6.11
C VAL A 80 24.54 6.32 -6.40
N LYS A 81 25.66 5.67 -6.14
CA LYS A 81 27.01 6.26 -6.38
C LYS A 81 27.27 6.67 -7.84
N HIS A 82 26.50 6.17 -8.77
CA HIS A 82 26.62 6.44 -10.21
C HIS A 82 25.74 7.61 -10.69
N LEU A 83 24.98 8.26 -9.80
CA LEU A 83 24.21 9.45 -10.17
C LEU A 83 25.16 10.65 -10.40
N PRO A 84 24.83 11.54 -11.34
CA PRO A 84 25.67 12.67 -11.66
C PRO A 84 26.00 13.47 -10.40
N ASN A 85 27.27 13.74 -10.19
CA ASN A 85 27.77 14.55 -9.08
C ASN A 85 27.17 15.97 -9.21
N LEU A 86 26.20 16.27 -8.34
CA LEU A 86 25.67 17.62 -8.18
C LEU A 86 26.72 18.49 -7.48
N ASN A 87 27.61 19.06 -8.27
CA ASN A 87 28.70 19.87 -7.75
C ASN A 87 28.32 21.35 -7.50
N SER A 88 27.05 21.71 -7.72
CA SER A 88 26.51 23.05 -7.50
C SER A 88 25.63 23.14 -6.28
N ASP A 89 25.64 24.29 -5.60
CA ASP A 89 24.66 24.70 -4.61
C ASP A 89 23.47 25.45 -5.22
N HIS A 90 23.44 25.53 -6.56
CA HIS A 90 22.34 26.11 -7.33
C HIS A 90 21.79 25.09 -8.32
N VAL A 91 20.48 25.03 -8.44
CA VAL A 91 19.76 24.13 -9.36
C VAL A 91 18.62 24.89 -10.01
N ASP A 92 18.64 24.88 -11.35
CA ASP A 92 17.61 25.42 -12.23
C ASP A 92 17.01 24.24 -13.02
N GLY A 93 15.70 23.98 -12.87
CA GLY A 93 15.02 22.87 -13.53
C GLY A 93 13.51 22.93 -13.40
N SER A 94 12.81 22.07 -14.14
CA SER A 94 11.34 22.03 -14.09
C SER A 94 10.87 20.99 -13.07
N SER A 95 10.30 21.44 -11.95
CA SER A 95 9.75 20.58 -10.91
C SER A 95 8.41 19.98 -11.32
N PRO A 96 8.18 18.68 -11.14
CA PRO A 96 6.82 18.16 -11.20
C PRO A 96 5.94 18.82 -10.13
N PRO A 97 4.62 18.96 -10.36
CA PRO A 97 3.72 19.61 -9.41
C PRO A 97 3.62 18.87 -8.08
N GLY A 98 4.10 19.48 -7.03
CA GLY A 98 4.05 18.94 -5.68
C GLY A 98 5.33 19.19 -4.90
N ALA A 99 5.28 18.85 -3.63
CA ALA A 99 6.41 18.93 -2.72
C ALA A 99 6.43 17.71 -1.80
N PHE A 100 7.60 17.44 -1.23
CA PHE A 100 7.75 16.39 -0.24
C PHE A 100 7.77 16.98 1.16
N VAL A 101 6.99 16.41 2.08
CA VAL A 101 6.92 16.76 3.49
C VAL A 101 7.51 15.63 4.32
N GLY A 102 8.59 15.92 5.06
CA GLY A 102 9.20 15.00 6.00
C GLY A 102 8.34 14.78 7.24
N HIS A 103 8.69 13.79 8.06
CA HIS A 103 7.97 13.49 9.32
C HIS A 103 8.84 13.65 10.56
N PHE A 104 10.15 13.70 10.41
CA PHE A 104 11.07 13.89 11.53
C PHE A 104 10.96 15.30 12.08
N GLY A 105 10.91 15.41 13.42
CA GLY A 105 10.81 16.69 14.13
C GLY A 105 9.38 17.23 14.27
N TYR A 106 8.35 16.46 13.85
CA TYR A 106 6.97 16.88 14.02
C TYR A 106 6.68 17.49 15.40
N PRO A 107 5.97 18.63 15.52
CA PRO A 107 5.20 19.36 14.48
C PRO A 107 6.02 20.27 13.56
N ARG A 108 7.34 20.43 13.76
CA ARG A 108 8.21 21.18 12.85
C ARG A 108 8.84 20.22 11.85
N VAL A 109 8.50 20.37 10.57
CA VAL A 109 8.89 19.43 9.51
C VAL A 109 9.65 20.12 8.38
N TYR A 110 10.55 19.39 7.74
CA TYR A 110 11.19 19.85 6.51
C TYR A 110 10.31 19.53 5.31
N LEU A 111 10.03 20.53 4.49
CA LEU A 111 9.30 20.35 3.23
C LEU A 111 9.95 21.18 2.11
N GLY A 112 9.64 20.83 0.87
CA GLY A 112 10.09 21.57 -0.30
C GLY A 112 9.87 20.84 -1.61
N PRO A 113 10.14 21.53 -2.74
CA PRO A 113 9.93 21.00 -4.08
C PRO A 113 10.90 19.86 -4.40
N LEU A 114 10.59 19.11 -5.46
CA LEU A 114 11.41 18.04 -6.02
C LEU A 114 11.94 18.51 -7.37
N ILE A 115 13.17 19.03 -7.41
CA ILE A 115 13.71 19.73 -8.57
C ILE A 115 14.69 18.81 -9.30
N PRO A 116 14.41 18.36 -10.53
CA PRO A 116 15.42 17.73 -11.37
C PRO A 116 16.34 18.79 -11.99
N PRO A 117 17.63 18.51 -12.26
CA PRO A 117 18.53 19.45 -12.90
C PRO A 117 18.31 19.51 -14.44
N THR A 118 17.05 19.46 -14.86
CA THR A 118 16.63 19.46 -16.27
C THR A 118 15.35 20.27 -16.44
N LYS A 119 15.20 20.95 -17.58
CA LYS A 119 13.99 21.69 -17.93
C LYS A 119 13.09 20.88 -18.87
N GLY A 120 11.81 21.23 -18.89
CA GLY A 120 10.79 20.66 -19.74
C GLY A 120 9.76 19.84 -18.98
N ASP A 121 9.16 18.85 -19.64
CA ASP A 121 8.15 17.99 -19.00
C ASP A 121 8.82 16.92 -18.12
N THR A 122 8.65 17.07 -16.83
CA THR A 122 9.20 16.18 -15.79
C THR A 122 8.10 15.49 -14.98
N MET A 123 6.85 15.58 -15.43
CA MET A 123 5.68 14.99 -14.74
C MET A 123 5.88 13.52 -14.41
N LEU A 124 6.44 12.75 -15.36
CA LEU A 124 6.66 11.31 -15.20
C LEU A 124 7.58 10.96 -14.02
N LEU A 125 8.50 11.86 -13.64
CA LEU A 125 9.45 11.64 -12.54
C LEU A 125 8.75 11.52 -11.18
N ASP A 126 7.51 12.00 -11.07
CA ASP A 126 6.73 11.96 -9.82
C ASP A 126 5.24 11.62 -10.05
N THR A 127 4.92 10.83 -11.07
CA THR A 127 3.56 10.33 -11.34
C THR A 127 3.53 8.81 -11.28
N PRO A 128 3.45 8.22 -10.08
CA PRO A 128 3.58 6.77 -9.89
C PRO A 128 2.51 5.95 -10.60
N GLU A 129 1.33 6.51 -10.88
CA GLU A 129 0.29 5.85 -11.66
C GLU A 129 0.72 5.51 -13.10
N GLN A 130 1.76 6.18 -13.61
CA GLN A 130 2.32 5.94 -14.95
C GLN A 130 3.57 5.04 -14.94
N TRP A 131 3.98 4.55 -13.78
CA TRP A 131 5.18 3.71 -13.67
C TRP A 131 4.93 2.22 -13.83
N LEU A 132 3.68 1.79 -13.82
CA LEU A 132 3.34 0.38 -14.02
C LEU A 132 3.93 -0.11 -15.36
N GLY A 133 4.61 -1.26 -15.34
CA GLY A 133 5.32 -1.81 -16.50
C GLY A 133 6.75 -1.27 -16.71
N LYS A 134 7.20 -0.27 -15.93
CA LYS A 134 8.61 0.14 -15.92
C LYS A 134 9.43 -0.80 -15.06
N ASP A 135 10.70 -1.03 -15.42
CA ASP A 135 11.62 -1.78 -14.57
C ASP A 135 12.03 -0.95 -13.34
N ILE A 136 12.56 -1.67 -12.34
CA ILE A 136 12.88 -1.06 -11.04
C ILE A 136 14.00 -0.01 -11.15
N GLN A 137 14.96 -0.18 -12.07
CA GLN A 137 16.05 0.77 -12.27
C GLN A 137 15.52 2.08 -12.84
N THR A 138 14.64 2.03 -13.82
CA THR A 138 13.97 3.21 -14.38
C THR A 138 13.23 4.00 -13.30
N ILE A 139 12.50 3.32 -12.41
CA ILE A 139 11.78 3.98 -11.30
C ILE A 139 12.76 4.62 -10.31
N ILE A 140 13.85 3.94 -9.99
CA ILE A 140 14.92 4.47 -9.15
C ILE A 140 15.50 5.72 -9.78
N ASP A 141 15.81 5.71 -11.08
CA ASP A 141 16.39 6.84 -11.82
C ASP A 141 15.45 8.04 -11.82
N TYR A 142 14.13 7.84 -12.01
CA TYR A 142 13.15 8.92 -11.88
C TYR A 142 13.21 9.58 -10.51
N ARG A 143 13.30 8.81 -9.44
CA ARG A 143 13.27 9.34 -8.08
C ARG A 143 14.57 9.97 -7.62
N PHE A 144 15.70 9.40 -8.05
CA PHE A 144 17.00 9.90 -7.65
C PHE A 144 17.48 11.10 -8.50
N SER A 145 16.88 11.34 -9.67
CA SER A 145 17.10 12.57 -10.42
C SER A 145 16.49 13.81 -9.75
N LEU A 146 15.53 13.63 -8.83
CA LEU A 146 14.85 14.71 -8.14
C LEU A 146 15.62 15.17 -6.89
N ILE A 147 16.06 16.42 -6.89
CA ILE A 147 16.70 17.04 -5.72
C ILE A 147 15.59 17.57 -4.81
N ARG A 148 15.60 17.12 -3.57
CA ARG A 148 14.65 17.59 -2.57
C ARG A 148 15.11 18.85 -1.87
N GLY A 149 14.46 19.96 -2.14
CA GLY A 149 14.59 21.17 -1.34
C GLY A 149 14.05 20.97 0.07
N LYS A 150 14.67 21.59 1.07
CA LYS A 150 14.27 21.50 2.48
C LYS A 150 14.14 22.90 3.08
N TRP A 151 12.96 23.21 3.60
CA TRP A 151 12.69 24.38 4.44
C TRP A 151 11.92 23.94 5.68
N LEU A 152 12.27 24.45 6.85
CA LEU A 152 11.66 24.03 8.10
C LEU A 152 10.43 24.91 8.39
N LEU A 153 9.24 24.29 8.47
CA LEU A 153 8.00 24.96 8.83
C LEU A 153 7.29 24.22 9.97
N ASP A 154 6.47 24.95 10.73
CA ASP A 154 5.49 24.33 11.63
C ASP A 154 4.26 23.87 10.83
N VAL A 155 3.69 22.74 11.21
CA VAL A 155 2.54 22.17 10.48
C VAL A 155 1.30 23.06 10.53
N HIS A 156 1.18 23.95 11.51
CA HIS A 156 0.05 24.87 11.66
C HIS A 156 0.13 26.09 10.74
N GLU A 157 1.29 26.33 10.08
CA GLU A 157 1.41 27.40 9.08
C GLU A 157 0.47 27.21 7.89
N ALA A 158 -0.15 26.04 7.70
CA ALA A 158 -1.21 25.84 6.70
C ALA A 158 -2.48 26.65 6.96
N VAL A 159 -2.71 27.15 8.16
CA VAL A 159 -3.87 28.02 8.50
C VAL A 159 -3.70 29.41 7.93
N ASP A 160 -2.47 29.96 8.02
CA ASP A 160 -2.08 31.28 7.49
C ASP A 160 -0.72 31.10 6.78
N PRO A 161 -0.73 30.69 5.50
CA PRO A 161 0.47 30.27 4.81
C PRO A 161 1.46 31.42 4.58
N THR A 162 2.71 31.21 4.95
CA THR A 162 3.83 32.08 4.57
C THR A 162 4.00 32.11 3.05
N LYS A 163 4.69 33.13 2.52
CA LYS A 163 4.99 33.24 1.08
C LYS A 163 5.62 31.93 0.54
N TYR A 164 6.58 31.36 1.26
CA TYR A 164 7.22 30.11 0.85
C TYR A 164 6.20 28.96 0.70
N LEU A 165 5.26 28.83 1.61
CA LEU A 165 4.22 27.80 1.55
C LEU A 165 3.22 28.07 0.42
N LEU A 166 2.88 29.36 0.18
CA LEU A 166 2.04 29.76 -0.96
C LEU A 166 2.71 29.44 -2.30
N ASP A 167 4.00 29.70 -2.44
CA ASP A 167 4.75 29.35 -3.64
C ASP A 167 4.73 27.83 -3.91
N LEU A 168 4.78 27.00 -2.85
CA LEU A 168 4.62 25.54 -2.95
C LEU A 168 3.18 25.12 -3.26
N HIS A 169 2.18 25.86 -2.77
CA HIS A 169 0.77 25.63 -3.14
C HIS A 169 0.55 25.87 -4.62
N ASP A 170 1.06 27.00 -5.16
CA ASP A 170 0.97 27.33 -6.59
C ASP A 170 1.67 26.24 -7.45
N LEU A 171 2.85 25.79 -7.03
CA LEU A 171 3.52 24.65 -7.67
C LEU A 171 2.65 23.39 -7.66
N ALA A 172 2.04 23.06 -6.52
CA ALA A 172 1.21 21.86 -6.37
C ALA A 172 -0.09 21.92 -7.15
N LEU A 173 -0.67 23.12 -7.32
CA LEU A 173 -1.89 23.33 -8.11
C LEU A 173 -1.62 23.26 -9.63
N SER A 174 -0.38 23.40 -10.06
CA SER A 174 -0.04 23.45 -11.49
C SER A 174 -0.48 22.19 -12.24
N SER A 175 -0.97 22.37 -13.47
CA SER A 175 -1.35 21.28 -14.39
C SER A 175 -0.14 20.66 -15.13
N ARG A 176 1.04 21.24 -15.02
CA ARG A 176 2.28 20.83 -15.71
C ARG A 176 3.51 21.09 -14.83
N SER A 177 4.66 20.59 -15.27
CA SER A 177 5.96 20.92 -14.66
C SER A 177 6.22 22.41 -14.67
N VAL A 178 6.80 22.94 -13.61
CA VAL A 178 7.04 24.37 -13.39
C VAL A 178 8.52 24.63 -13.22
N ASP A 179 9.05 25.65 -13.89
CA ASP A 179 10.45 26.04 -13.74
C ASP A 179 10.70 26.60 -12.35
N VAL A 180 11.72 26.05 -11.72
CA VAL A 180 12.13 26.37 -10.35
C VAL A 180 13.63 26.62 -10.33
N ASP A 181 13.98 27.79 -9.82
CA ASP A 181 15.36 28.17 -9.51
C ASP A 181 15.57 28.11 -7.99
N ALA A 182 16.48 27.27 -7.54
CA ALA A 182 16.77 27.05 -6.15
C ALA A 182 18.24 27.21 -5.81
N GLN A 183 18.53 28.14 -4.88
CA GLN A 183 19.83 28.31 -4.25
C GLN A 183 19.81 27.56 -2.90
N PHE A 184 20.75 26.66 -2.70
CA PHE A 184 20.91 25.91 -1.46
C PHE A 184 21.98 26.50 -0.54
N SER A 185 21.86 26.29 0.76
CA SER A 185 22.86 26.70 1.75
C SER A 185 24.18 25.93 1.61
N LYS A 186 24.11 24.70 1.09
CA LYS A 186 25.23 23.81 0.79
C LYS A 186 24.85 22.90 -0.36
N LYS A 187 25.84 22.36 -1.08
CA LYS A 187 25.63 21.36 -2.12
C LYS A 187 24.71 20.24 -1.66
N PRO A 188 23.73 19.80 -2.49
CA PRO A 188 22.86 18.69 -2.14
C PRO A 188 23.63 17.42 -1.81
N ARG A 189 23.24 16.75 -0.73
CA ARG A 189 23.85 15.49 -0.29
C ARG A 189 22.91 14.35 -0.52
N ILE A 190 23.47 13.22 -0.93
CA ILE A 190 22.72 11.97 -1.04
C ILE A 190 22.45 11.46 0.38
N ALA A 191 21.19 11.54 0.81
CA ALA A 191 20.70 10.94 2.05
C ALA A 191 19.52 10.04 1.69
N ILE A 192 19.79 8.76 1.53
CA ILE A 192 18.75 7.79 1.16
C ILE A 192 17.95 7.46 2.40
N THR A 193 16.65 7.66 2.30
CA THR A 193 15.69 7.16 3.28
C THR A 193 14.80 6.15 2.58
N LEU A 194 14.82 4.91 3.06
CA LEU A 194 13.93 3.87 2.57
C LEU A 194 12.64 3.89 3.38
N SER A 195 11.53 3.77 2.70
CA SER A 195 10.20 3.66 3.28
C SER A 195 9.38 2.71 2.44
N GLU A 196 8.54 1.92 3.08
CA GLU A 196 7.53 1.11 2.38
C GLU A 196 6.40 2.01 1.84
N GLU A 197 6.08 3.09 2.54
CA GLU A 197 4.97 3.98 2.20
C GLU A 197 5.30 4.92 1.04
N THR A 198 6.48 5.53 1.07
CA THR A 198 6.87 6.56 0.10
C THR A 198 7.92 6.06 -0.87
N GLN A 199 7.93 6.66 -2.06
CA GLN A 199 8.96 6.43 -3.05
C GLN A 199 10.34 6.82 -2.50
N PRO A 200 11.43 6.22 -3.01
CA PRO A 200 12.79 6.63 -2.69
C PRO A 200 13.02 8.12 -3.00
N PHE A 201 14.00 8.70 -2.35
CA PHE A 201 14.35 10.10 -2.57
C PHE A 201 15.78 10.25 -3.04
N GLY A 202 15.98 11.21 -3.94
CA GLY A 202 17.27 11.68 -4.39
C GLY A 202 18.00 12.55 -3.36
N PRO A 203 19.04 13.29 -3.82
CA PRO A 203 19.78 14.22 -3.00
C PRO A 203 18.90 15.28 -2.33
N SER A 204 19.37 15.85 -1.23
CA SER A 204 18.62 16.91 -0.55
C SER A 204 19.53 17.98 0.05
N ALA A 205 19.04 19.22 0.10
CA ALA A 205 19.70 20.32 0.75
C ALA A 205 18.72 21.35 1.33
N LEU A 206 19.21 22.16 2.29
CA LEU A 206 18.45 23.29 2.82
C LEU A 206 18.40 24.40 1.79
N ILE A 207 17.20 24.87 1.47
CA ILE A 207 16.98 26.01 0.57
C ILE A 207 17.41 27.30 1.28
N LYS A 208 18.10 28.16 0.55
CA LYS A 208 18.45 29.53 0.94
C LYS A 208 17.55 30.52 0.21
N ASN A 209 17.31 30.29 -1.08
CA ASN A 209 16.40 31.08 -1.90
C ASN A 209 15.66 30.15 -2.87
N LEU A 210 14.40 30.47 -3.19
CA LEU A 210 13.54 29.71 -4.07
C LEU A 210 12.75 30.69 -4.94
N ILE A 211 12.80 30.49 -6.25
CA ILE A 211 12.00 31.20 -7.22
C ILE A 211 11.23 30.17 -8.02
N ILE A 212 9.90 30.27 -8.02
CA ILE A 212 8.99 29.42 -8.78
C ILE A 212 8.36 30.29 -9.87
N SER A 213 8.47 29.86 -11.12
CA SER A 213 7.87 30.56 -12.25
C SER A 213 6.34 30.51 -12.18
N PRO A 214 5.62 31.53 -12.63
CA PRO A 214 4.17 31.51 -12.71
C PRO A 214 3.66 30.31 -13.51
N SER A 215 2.61 29.68 -13.03
CA SER A 215 2.03 28.49 -13.66
C SER A 215 0.51 28.58 -13.72
N THR A 216 -0.09 27.76 -14.59
CA THR A 216 -1.55 27.65 -14.68
C THR A 216 -2.02 26.54 -13.78
N GLY A 217 -2.88 26.86 -12.82
CA GLY A 217 -3.49 25.89 -11.92
C GLY A 217 -4.49 24.96 -12.61
N GLU A 218 -4.66 23.79 -12.05
CA GLU A 218 -5.68 22.85 -12.47
C GLU A 218 -7.01 23.20 -11.77
N ARG A 219 -8.03 23.61 -12.53
CA ARG A 219 -9.33 24.07 -12.01
C ARG A 219 -9.97 23.15 -10.96
N LYS A 220 -9.80 21.83 -11.13
CA LYS A 220 -10.35 20.85 -10.17
C LYS A 220 -9.67 20.95 -8.80
N LEU A 221 -8.37 21.19 -8.77
CA LEU A 221 -7.59 21.38 -7.54
C LEU A 221 -7.88 22.75 -6.92
N GLU A 222 -7.93 23.80 -7.73
CA GLU A 222 -8.25 25.15 -7.28
C GLU A 222 -9.63 25.23 -6.64
N SER A 223 -10.63 24.52 -7.20
CA SER A 223 -12.00 24.55 -6.65
C SER A 223 -12.08 24.06 -5.21
N VAL A 224 -11.30 23.04 -4.83
CA VAL A 224 -11.27 22.53 -3.44
C VAL A 224 -10.28 23.29 -2.55
N TYR A 225 -9.24 23.90 -3.13
CA TYR A 225 -8.27 24.71 -2.39
C TYR A 225 -8.89 26.00 -1.86
N TYR A 226 -9.66 26.69 -2.72
CA TYR A 226 -10.34 27.94 -2.35
C TYR A 226 -11.65 27.74 -1.59
N ASP A 227 -12.16 26.51 -1.50
CA ASP A 227 -13.27 26.18 -0.61
C ASP A 227 -12.74 26.02 0.82
N THR A 228 -12.96 27.05 1.62
CA THR A 228 -12.42 27.13 2.99
C THR A 228 -13.31 26.46 4.03
N ASP A 229 -14.51 26.04 3.67
CA ASP A 229 -15.53 25.48 4.56
C ASP A 229 -15.73 23.96 4.35
N GLN A 230 -15.26 23.43 3.22
CA GLN A 230 -15.38 22.02 2.89
C GLN A 230 -14.47 21.16 3.79
N ARG A 231 -14.96 20.01 4.30
CA ARG A 231 -14.13 19.08 5.05
C ARG A 231 -13.14 18.37 4.12
N ALA A 232 -11.92 18.09 4.61
CA ALA A 232 -10.89 17.42 3.83
C ALA A 232 -11.34 16.06 3.23
N VAL A 233 -12.16 15.31 3.98
CA VAL A 233 -12.71 14.02 3.51
C VAL A 233 -13.60 14.19 2.27
N ASP A 234 -14.44 15.22 2.26
CA ASP A 234 -15.35 15.51 1.15
C ASP A 234 -14.58 16.09 -0.06
N ALA A 235 -13.59 16.95 0.19
CA ALA A 235 -12.67 17.45 -0.84
C ALA A 235 -11.90 16.32 -1.54
N MET A 236 -11.33 15.38 -0.79
CA MET A 236 -10.66 14.22 -1.35
C MET A 236 -11.59 13.36 -2.20
N ALA A 237 -12.83 13.13 -1.73
CA ALA A 237 -13.82 12.36 -2.48
C ALA A 237 -14.23 13.08 -3.78
N GLN A 238 -14.44 14.41 -3.73
CA GLN A 238 -14.75 15.23 -4.90
C GLN A 238 -13.65 15.17 -5.96
N LEU A 239 -12.38 15.31 -5.55
CA LEU A 239 -11.24 15.23 -6.45
C LEU A 239 -11.15 13.85 -7.11
N TYR A 240 -11.31 12.80 -6.32
CA TYR A 240 -11.29 11.43 -6.80
C TYR A 240 -12.42 11.16 -7.82
N GLN A 241 -13.64 11.59 -7.54
CA GLN A 241 -14.78 11.49 -8.47
C GLN A 241 -14.55 12.27 -9.77
N ASN A 242 -13.80 13.36 -9.71
CA ASN A 242 -13.38 14.15 -10.87
C ASN A 242 -12.14 13.57 -11.59
N ASN A 243 -11.76 12.31 -11.31
CA ASN A 243 -10.62 11.60 -11.91
C ASN A 243 -9.26 12.29 -11.67
N VAL A 244 -9.09 12.98 -10.54
CA VAL A 244 -7.75 13.42 -10.11
C VAL A 244 -6.99 12.22 -9.58
N GLN A 245 -5.75 12.06 -10.03
CA GLN A 245 -4.88 10.95 -9.60
C GLN A 245 -4.69 10.94 -8.08
N VAL A 246 -4.69 9.75 -7.50
CA VAL A 246 -4.56 9.56 -6.04
C VAL A 246 -3.27 10.21 -5.52
N SER A 247 -2.17 10.09 -6.24
CA SER A 247 -0.90 10.74 -5.86
C SER A 247 -0.99 12.26 -5.82
N ARG A 248 -1.79 12.88 -6.70
CA ARG A 248 -2.04 14.32 -6.69
C ARG A 248 -2.84 14.74 -5.45
N ILE A 249 -3.89 13.98 -5.12
CA ILE A 249 -4.69 14.20 -3.89
C ILE A 249 -3.80 14.07 -2.65
N GLN A 250 -2.90 13.07 -2.61
CA GLN A 250 -1.94 12.89 -1.52
C GLN A 250 -1.00 14.09 -1.35
N ARG A 251 -0.53 14.70 -2.44
CA ARG A 251 0.38 15.86 -2.39
C ARG A 251 -0.30 17.11 -1.87
N ILE A 252 -1.49 17.43 -2.36
CA ILE A 252 -2.22 18.62 -1.91
C ILE A 252 -2.70 18.47 -0.46
N LEU A 253 -3.10 17.27 -0.02
CA LEU A 253 -3.36 17.01 1.40
C LEU A 253 -2.08 17.18 2.23
N SER A 254 -0.94 16.69 1.72
CA SER A 254 0.35 16.80 2.40
C SER A 254 0.75 18.25 2.67
N LEU A 255 0.48 19.15 1.74
CA LEU A 255 0.76 20.59 1.86
C LEU A 255 -0.28 21.36 2.69
N GLY A 256 -1.28 20.68 3.29
CA GLY A 256 -2.29 21.32 4.11
C GLY A 256 -3.30 22.14 3.30
N MET A 257 -3.52 21.80 2.03
CA MET A 257 -4.35 22.57 1.12
C MET A 257 -5.85 22.19 1.17
N LEU A 258 -6.21 21.12 1.87
CA LEU A 258 -7.58 20.60 1.96
C LEU A 258 -8.16 20.77 3.35
N GLY A 259 -9.46 20.97 3.39
CA GLY A 259 -10.22 21.05 4.64
C GLY A 259 -10.57 22.47 5.07
N VAL A 260 -11.36 22.56 6.14
CA VAL A 260 -11.76 23.82 6.75
C VAL A 260 -10.52 24.64 7.10
N GLN A 261 -10.45 25.90 6.63
CA GLN A 261 -9.26 26.75 6.72
C GLN A 261 -8.59 26.74 8.11
N LYS A 262 -9.37 26.96 9.17
CA LYS A 262 -8.86 27.04 10.55
C LYS A 262 -8.31 25.71 11.10
N GLN A 263 -8.54 24.60 10.39
CA GLN A 263 -8.11 23.26 10.79
C GLN A 263 -7.03 22.68 9.86
N ARG A 264 -6.65 23.42 8.81
CA ARG A 264 -5.62 22.97 7.87
C ARG A 264 -4.29 22.77 8.58
N LYS A 265 -3.59 21.69 8.21
CA LYS A 265 -2.25 21.36 8.71
C LYS A 265 -1.43 20.75 7.61
N ILE A 266 -0.14 21.08 7.59
CA ILE A 266 0.84 20.34 6.79
C ILE A 266 0.91 18.91 7.33
N VAL A 267 0.79 17.93 6.45
CA VAL A 267 0.76 16.51 6.78
C VAL A 267 1.99 15.82 6.18
N PRO A 268 2.84 15.14 6.96
CA PRO A 268 3.92 14.34 6.40
C PRO A 268 3.48 13.46 5.23
N THR A 269 4.23 13.45 4.14
CA THR A 269 3.84 12.76 2.90
C THR A 269 3.47 11.29 3.13
N ARG A 270 4.22 10.58 3.97
CA ARG A 270 3.91 9.19 4.32
C ARG A 270 2.54 9.02 5.01
N TRP A 271 2.13 10.00 5.81
CA TRP A 271 0.83 9.96 6.49
C TRP A 271 -0.30 10.35 5.55
N SER A 272 -0.06 11.34 4.65
CA SER A 272 -1.07 11.74 3.66
C SER A 272 -1.37 10.61 2.67
N ILE A 273 -0.38 9.83 2.28
CA ILE A 273 -0.56 8.64 1.42
C ILE A 273 -1.56 7.68 2.05
N THR A 274 -1.31 7.28 3.29
CA THR A 274 -2.21 6.36 4.01
C THR A 274 -3.59 6.97 4.28
N ALA A 275 -3.63 8.25 4.66
CA ALA A 275 -4.90 8.94 4.96
C ALA A 275 -5.81 9.03 3.73
N VAL A 276 -5.25 9.33 2.55
CA VAL A 276 -6.02 9.38 1.30
C VAL A 276 -6.51 7.99 0.91
N ASP A 277 -5.63 6.97 0.91
CA ASP A 277 -6.00 5.61 0.54
C ASP A 277 -7.09 5.05 1.49
N ASP A 278 -6.97 5.31 2.80
CA ASP A 278 -7.98 4.93 3.81
C ASP A 278 -9.32 5.65 3.60
N THR A 279 -9.28 6.96 3.40
CA THR A 279 -10.48 7.78 3.23
C THR A 279 -11.26 7.39 1.98
N LEU A 280 -10.57 7.26 0.84
CA LEU A 280 -11.19 6.91 -0.43
C LEU A 280 -11.76 5.50 -0.40
N SER A 281 -11.02 4.52 0.14
CA SER A 281 -11.52 3.16 0.25
C SER A 281 -12.74 3.06 1.16
N LYS A 282 -12.77 3.73 2.32
CA LYS A 282 -13.95 3.79 3.20
C LYS A 282 -15.16 4.40 2.50
N ARG A 283 -14.96 5.45 1.70
CA ARG A 283 -16.04 6.09 0.93
C ARG A 283 -16.63 5.12 -0.10
N LEU A 284 -15.79 4.41 -0.85
CA LEU A 284 -16.23 3.40 -1.81
C LEU A 284 -16.96 2.24 -1.13
N LEU A 285 -16.44 1.76 -0.01
CA LEU A 285 -17.03 0.65 0.75
C LEU A 285 -18.43 0.96 1.28
N THR A 286 -18.78 2.21 1.49
CA THR A 286 -20.16 2.59 1.84
C THR A 286 -21.17 2.13 0.77
N SER A 287 -20.82 2.24 -0.51
CA SER A 287 -21.63 1.74 -1.63
C SER A 287 -21.43 0.26 -1.87
N VAL A 288 -20.18 -0.23 -1.87
CA VAL A 288 -19.84 -1.64 -2.13
C VAL A 288 -20.60 -2.58 -1.21
N LYS A 289 -20.71 -2.26 0.07
CA LYS A 289 -21.44 -3.07 1.05
C LYS A 289 -22.95 -3.16 0.82
N GLN A 290 -23.51 -2.34 -0.06
CA GLN A 290 -24.93 -2.39 -0.44
C GLN A 290 -25.17 -3.28 -1.67
N PHE A 291 -24.12 -3.65 -2.39
CA PHE A 291 -24.25 -4.51 -3.57
C PHE A 291 -24.40 -5.98 -3.19
N PRO A 292 -25.01 -6.81 -4.06
CA PRO A 292 -25.04 -8.25 -3.85
C PRO A 292 -23.62 -8.84 -3.92
N PRO A 293 -23.35 -9.93 -3.18
CA PRO A 293 -22.09 -10.64 -3.32
C PRO A 293 -21.86 -11.16 -4.74
N ILE A 294 -20.60 -11.42 -5.11
CA ILE A 294 -20.26 -12.18 -6.32
C ILE A 294 -20.82 -13.61 -6.22
N ASP A 295 -21.01 -14.26 -7.37
CA ASP A 295 -21.70 -15.58 -7.41
C ASP A 295 -20.74 -16.76 -7.16
N LYS A 296 -19.46 -16.63 -7.56
CA LYS A 296 -18.45 -17.70 -7.48
C LYS A 296 -17.11 -17.13 -6.99
N PHE A 297 -16.23 -18.03 -6.53
CA PHE A 297 -14.84 -17.64 -6.21
C PHE A 297 -14.11 -17.17 -7.45
N GLN A 298 -13.38 -16.07 -7.32
CA GLN A 298 -12.60 -15.46 -8.38
C GLN A 298 -11.15 -15.38 -7.92
N VAL A 299 -10.22 -15.84 -8.75
CA VAL A 299 -8.77 -15.74 -8.49
C VAL A 299 -8.11 -14.89 -9.56
N TYR A 300 -7.35 -13.91 -9.11
CA TYR A 300 -6.56 -13.02 -9.93
C TYR A 300 -5.08 -13.16 -9.56
N LEU A 301 -4.21 -13.25 -10.56
CA LEU A 301 -2.78 -13.36 -10.38
C LEU A 301 -2.07 -12.26 -11.16
N TYR A 302 -1.04 -11.66 -10.56
CA TYR A 302 -0.26 -10.62 -11.20
C TYR A 302 1.18 -10.61 -10.71
N ASP A 303 2.12 -10.41 -11.62
CA ASP A 303 3.55 -10.34 -11.30
C ASP A 303 4.10 -8.98 -11.75
N TYR A 304 4.80 -8.29 -10.85
CA TYR A 304 5.47 -7.04 -11.19
C TYR A 304 6.62 -6.75 -10.23
N LEU A 305 7.76 -6.30 -10.75
CA LEU A 305 8.97 -5.99 -9.98
C LEU A 305 9.38 -7.11 -9.00
N ASP A 306 9.35 -8.34 -9.47
CA ASP A 306 9.63 -9.55 -8.66
C ASP A 306 8.75 -9.68 -7.40
N ASN A 307 7.53 -9.13 -7.50
CA ASN A 307 6.44 -9.41 -6.56
C ASN A 307 5.38 -10.25 -7.27
N VAL A 308 4.86 -11.24 -6.56
CA VAL A 308 3.71 -12.04 -7.00
C VAL A 308 2.51 -11.68 -6.15
N TYR A 309 1.45 -11.24 -6.78
CA TYR A 309 0.17 -10.92 -6.15
C TYR A 309 -0.84 -11.99 -6.50
N ALA A 310 -1.56 -12.48 -5.50
CA ALA A 310 -2.68 -13.39 -5.67
C ALA A 310 -3.88 -12.87 -4.89
N ALA A 311 -4.94 -12.48 -5.59
CA ALA A 311 -6.19 -12.04 -4.98
C ALA A 311 -7.24 -13.15 -5.12
N ILE A 312 -7.85 -13.54 -4.02
CA ILE A 312 -8.96 -14.49 -3.95
C ILE A 312 -10.19 -13.72 -3.46
N LEU A 313 -11.22 -13.65 -4.29
CA LEU A 313 -12.50 -13.06 -3.94
C LEU A 313 -13.50 -14.20 -3.64
N SER A 314 -14.06 -14.19 -2.45
CA SER A 314 -15.04 -15.18 -1.99
C SER A 314 -16.46 -14.63 -2.09
N PRO A 315 -17.48 -15.46 -2.48
CA PRO A 315 -18.89 -15.05 -2.65
C PRO A 315 -19.56 -14.82 -1.28
N ARG A 316 -19.14 -13.76 -0.60
CA ARG A 316 -19.58 -13.33 0.73
C ARG A 316 -19.68 -11.83 0.82
N ASN A 317 -20.22 -11.34 1.94
CA ASN A 317 -20.16 -9.94 2.31
C ASN A 317 -18.71 -9.48 2.43
N TRP A 318 -18.50 -8.17 2.33
CA TRP A 318 -17.19 -7.55 2.47
C TRP A 318 -16.46 -8.02 3.71
N GLU A 319 -15.25 -8.45 3.52
CA GLU A 319 -14.22 -8.77 4.49
C GLU A 319 -12.90 -8.56 3.78
N PHE A 320 -11.86 -8.14 4.45
CA PHE A 320 -10.60 -7.86 3.77
C PHE A 320 -9.40 -8.35 4.56
N GLU A 321 -8.50 -9.06 3.89
CA GLU A 321 -7.23 -9.47 4.46
C GLU A 321 -6.08 -9.24 3.47
N TRP A 322 -5.00 -8.68 3.97
CA TRP A 322 -3.75 -8.49 3.25
C TRP A 322 -2.63 -9.20 3.98
N ILE A 323 -1.88 -10.07 3.28
CA ILE A 323 -0.71 -10.74 3.82
C ILE A 323 0.45 -10.58 2.83
N GLU A 324 1.59 -10.11 3.31
CA GLU A 324 2.83 -10.03 2.55
C GLU A 324 3.91 -10.91 3.16
N ALA A 325 4.70 -11.53 2.28
CA ALA A 325 5.81 -12.40 2.63
C ALA A 325 7.10 -11.91 1.97
N TRP A 326 8.06 -11.52 2.78
CA TRP A 326 9.37 -11.04 2.37
C TRP A 326 10.35 -12.21 2.36
N PHE A 327 10.83 -12.60 1.18
CA PHE A 327 11.79 -13.69 1.03
C PHE A 327 13.18 -13.29 1.55
N PRO A 328 14.02 -14.29 1.95
CA PRO A 328 15.44 -14.08 2.24
C PRO A 328 16.14 -13.33 1.11
N GLY A 329 17.01 -12.37 1.45
CA GLY A 329 17.72 -11.52 0.50
C GLY A 329 16.95 -10.30 0.02
N THR A 330 15.68 -10.13 0.41
CA THR A 330 14.92 -8.90 0.15
C THR A 330 15.26 -7.80 1.14
N ALA A 331 14.85 -6.55 0.83
CA ALA A 331 15.18 -5.37 1.64
C ALA A 331 14.83 -5.51 3.13
N TRP A 332 13.67 -6.10 3.46
CA TRP A 332 13.24 -6.25 4.86
C TRP A 332 13.55 -7.62 5.47
N ASN A 333 14.17 -8.53 4.70
CA ASN A 333 14.57 -9.86 5.16
C ASN A 333 15.95 -10.26 4.60
N GLU A 334 16.93 -9.35 4.65
CA GLU A 334 18.24 -9.52 4.02
C GLU A 334 19.02 -10.76 4.56
N ASN A 335 18.97 -10.95 5.88
CA ASN A 335 19.69 -12.02 6.57
C ASN A 335 18.78 -13.15 7.08
N GLY A 336 17.53 -13.18 6.67
CA GLY A 336 16.62 -14.26 7.03
C GLY A 336 16.94 -15.56 6.29
N VAL A 337 16.56 -16.68 6.87
CA VAL A 337 16.67 -18.03 6.24
C VAL A 337 15.31 -18.54 5.76
N VAL A 338 14.22 -17.92 6.20
CA VAL A 338 12.84 -18.23 5.83
C VAL A 338 12.10 -16.95 5.45
N PRO A 339 11.03 -17.03 4.64
CA PRO A 339 10.17 -15.87 4.38
C PRO A 339 9.59 -15.28 5.66
N ALA A 340 9.61 -13.95 5.77
CA ALA A 340 9.01 -13.21 6.87
C ALA A 340 7.61 -12.75 6.46
N LEU A 341 6.58 -13.17 7.21
CA LEU A 341 5.20 -12.85 6.91
C LEU A 341 4.68 -11.76 7.84
N MET A 342 3.85 -10.87 7.29
CA MET A 342 3.09 -9.89 8.04
C MET A 342 1.74 -9.68 7.35
N GLY A 343 0.67 -9.61 8.14
CA GLY A 343 -0.67 -9.44 7.60
C GLY A 343 -1.58 -8.68 8.55
N ASP A 344 -2.69 -8.23 8.00
CA ASP A 344 -3.79 -7.63 8.75
C ASP A 344 -5.13 -7.96 8.11
N HIS A 345 -6.14 -8.06 8.95
CA HIS A 345 -7.50 -8.43 8.61
C HIS A 345 -8.50 -7.38 9.11
N GLU A 346 -9.57 -7.15 8.38
CA GLU A 346 -10.74 -6.41 8.87
C GLU A 346 -12.04 -7.16 8.57
N PRO A 347 -12.94 -7.26 9.55
CA PRO A 347 -14.28 -7.83 9.36
C PRO A 347 -15.18 -6.84 8.59
N TYR A 348 -16.45 -7.24 8.40
CA TYR A 348 -17.45 -6.41 7.71
C TYR A 348 -17.58 -4.99 8.28
N GLU A 349 -17.52 -4.85 9.59
CA GLU A 349 -17.61 -3.56 10.28
C GLU A 349 -16.44 -2.63 9.99
N GLY A 350 -15.32 -3.18 9.54
CA GLY A 350 -14.07 -2.48 9.33
C GLY A 350 -13.16 -2.53 10.55
N ARG A 351 -12.11 -1.71 10.55
CA ARG A 351 -11.14 -1.66 11.65
C ARG A 351 -11.09 -0.28 12.30
N THR A 352 -10.77 -0.27 13.59
CA THR A 352 -10.62 0.95 14.42
C THR A 352 -9.17 1.31 14.70
N THR A 353 -8.22 0.37 14.48
CA THR A 353 -6.79 0.56 14.72
C THR A 353 -6.02 0.66 13.41
N TYR A 354 -4.83 1.26 13.45
CA TYR A 354 -3.93 1.31 12.31
C TYR A 354 -3.40 -0.09 11.95
N ALA A 355 -3.32 -0.40 10.64
CA ALA A 355 -2.81 -1.69 10.19
C ALA A 355 -1.33 -1.87 10.52
N SER A 356 -0.93 -3.03 11.05
CA SER A 356 0.44 -3.33 11.44
C SER A 356 1.40 -3.34 10.24
N VAL A 357 0.90 -3.80 9.07
CA VAL A 357 1.62 -3.76 7.79
C VAL A 357 1.75 -2.36 7.19
N GLY A 358 1.08 -1.35 7.78
CA GLY A 358 1.19 0.04 7.33
C GLY A 358 0.48 0.33 6.01
N GLY A 359 1.08 1.20 5.17
CA GLY A 359 0.47 1.75 3.96
C GLY A 359 0.05 0.72 2.92
N CYS A 360 0.74 -0.42 2.81
CA CYS A 360 0.41 -1.49 1.85
C CYS A 360 -1.02 -2.00 2.01
N TYR A 361 -1.46 -2.15 3.26
CA TYR A 361 -2.84 -2.56 3.57
C TYR A 361 -3.88 -1.60 2.96
N TYR A 362 -3.72 -0.30 3.19
CA TYR A 362 -4.68 0.71 2.76
C TYR A 362 -4.71 0.90 1.24
N SER A 363 -3.54 0.84 0.59
CA SER A 363 -3.43 0.96 -0.86
C SER A 363 -4.02 -0.26 -1.58
N CYS A 364 -3.84 -1.47 -1.02
CA CYS A 364 -4.46 -2.69 -1.52
C CYS A 364 -5.98 -2.66 -1.33
N ARG A 365 -6.45 -2.24 -0.15
CA ARG A 365 -7.88 -2.11 0.15
C ARG A 365 -8.57 -1.11 -0.78
N LEU A 366 -7.91 0.01 -1.12
CA LEU A 366 -8.44 0.97 -2.09
C LEU A 366 -8.63 0.31 -3.46
N ALA A 367 -7.61 -0.38 -3.97
CA ALA A 367 -7.69 -1.06 -5.27
C ALA A 367 -8.78 -2.15 -5.30
N ALA A 368 -8.96 -2.89 -4.19
CA ALA A 368 -10.03 -3.88 -4.05
C ALA A 368 -11.42 -3.23 -4.04
N ALA A 369 -11.61 -2.16 -3.26
CA ALA A 369 -12.87 -1.41 -3.21
C ALA A 369 -13.23 -0.80 -4.57
N GLU A 370 -12.26 -0.26 -5.31
CA GLU A 370 -12.45 0.26 -6.66
C GLU A 370 -12.92 -0.84 -7.65
N ALA A 371 -12.33 -2.02 -7.57
CA ALA A 371 -12.71 -3.15 -8.43
C ALA A 371 -14.15 -3.61 -8.15
N LEU A 372 -14.52 -3.76 -6.88
CA LEU A 372 -15.87 -4.14 -6.47
C LEU A 372 -16.91 -3.06 -6.80
N GLN A 373 -16.55 -1.78 -6.66
CA GLN A 373 -17.41 -0.65 -7.06
C GLN A 373 -17.71 -0.69 -8.58
N ARG A 374 -16.69 -0.96 -9.42
CA ARG A 374 -16.90 -1.09 -10.89
C ARG A 374 -17.77 -2.29 -11.25
N GLN A 375 -17.61 -3.41 -10.54
CA GLN A 375 -18.40 -4.62 -10.76
C GLN A 375 -19.82 -4.49 -10.21
N GLN A 376 -20.11 -3.49 -9.37
CA GLN A 376 -21.35 -3.37 -8.60
C GLN A 376 -21.65 -4.65 -7.80
N ARG A 377 -20.62 -5.20 -7.18
CA ARG A 377 -20.65 -6.41 -6.34
C ARG A 377 -19.87 -6.18 -5.06
N GLN A 378 -20.15 -6.99 -4.03
CA GLN A 378 -19.28 -7.13 -2.88
C GLN A 378 -18.67 -8.53 -2.83
N ALA A 379 -17.57 -8.67 -2.12
CA ALA A 379 -16.90 -9.94 -1.88
C ALA A 379 -16.06 -9.85 -0.60
N ALA A 380 -15.74 -11.00 -0.01
CA ALA A 380 -14.63 -11.09 0.92
C ALA A 380 -13.32 -11.23 0.09
N VAL A 381 -12.36 -10.34 0.33
CA VAL A 381 -11.15 -10.19 -0.50
C VAL A 381 -9.91 -10.52 0.30
N LEU A 382 -9.24 -11.61 -0.07
CA LEU A 382 -7.92 -12.00 0.44
C LEU A 382 -6.87 -11.67 -0.62
N VAL A 383 -5.83 -10.92 -0.25
CA VAL A 383 -4.69 -10.68 -1.13
C VAL A 383 -3.39 -11.14 -0.48
N LEU A 384 -2.70 -12.04 -1.16
CA LEU A 384 -1.40 -12.57 -0.79
C LEU A 384 -0.34 -11.94 -1.69
N ARG A 385 0.77 -11.50 -1.09
CA ARG A 385 1.92 -10.96 -1.83
C ARG A 385 3.19 -11.69 -1.44
N GLU A 386 3.91 -12.22 -2.41
CA GLU A 386 5.29 -12.68 -2.26
C GLU A 386 6.25 -11.61 -2.80
N ILE A 387 7.19 -11.18 -1.97
CA ILE A 387 8.24 -10.24 -2.35
C ILE A 387 9.55 -11.02 -2.48
N ARG A 388 10.10 -11.08 -3.68
CA ARG A 388 11.28 -11.87 -4.04
C ARG A 388 12.53 -11.00 -4.16
N PRO A 389 13.75 -11.60 -4.18
CA PRO A 389 15.02 -10.85 -4.13
C PRO A 389 15.25 -9.83 -5.24
N GLY A 390 14.61 -9.98 -6.41
CA GLY A 390 14.67 -9.00 -7.49
C GLY A 390 13.96 -7.67 -7.18
N TYR A 391 13.11 -7.63 -6.15
CA TYR A 391 12.61 -6.37 -5.60
C TYR A 391 13.67 -5.73 -4.70
N ILE A 392 14.73 -5.24 -5.35
CA ILE A 392 15.98 -4.79 -4.71
C ILE A 392 15.82 -3.60 -3.78
N LEU A 393 14.75 -2.80 -3.96
CA LEU A 393 14.48 -1.59 -3.20
C LEU A 393 12.97 -1.36 -3.08
N PRO A 394 12.44 -1.06 -1.89
CA PRO A 394 11.06 -0.60 -1.74
C PRO A 394 10.82 0.71 -2.50
N VAL A 395 9.86 0.71 -3.42
CA VAL A 395 9.55 1.87 -4.26
C VAL A 395 8.30 2.63 -3.82
N GLY A 396 7.68 2.22 -2.72
CA GLY A 396 6.48 2.82 -2.14
C GLY A 396 5.19 2.04 -2.43
N VAL A 397 4.15 2.32 -1.66
CA VAL A 397 2.87 1.58 -1.70
C VAL A 397 2.09 1.77 -3.01
N TRP A 398 2.45 2.73 -3.85
CA TRP A 398 1.90 2.86 -5.19
C TRP A 398 2.06 1.54 -5.98
N ASN A 399 3.19 0.83 -5.79
CA ASN A 399 3.44 -0.45 -6.43
C ASN A 399 2.35 -1.47 -6.06
N VAL A 400 1.96 -1.52 -4.80
CA VAL A 400 0.85 -2.39 -4.34
C VAL A 400 -0.47 -1.94 -4.97
N ARG A 401 -0.79 -0.66 -4.90
CA ARG A 401 -2.05 -0.13 -5.44
C ARG A 401 -2.19 -0.40 -6.94
N GLU A 402 -1.18 -0.05 -7.73
CA GLU A 402 -1.25 -0.21 -9.19
C GLU A 402 -1.18 -1.68 -9.62
N SER A 403 -0.39 -2.51 -8.94
CA SER A 403 -0.34 -3.95 -9.23
C SER A 403 -1.66 -4.65 -8.92
N VAL A 404 -2.30 -4.33 -7.79
CA VAL A 404 -3.61 -4.89 -7.43
C VAL A 404 -4.70 -4.36 -8.35
N ARG A 405 -4.67 -3.08 -8.75
CA ARG A 405 -5.54 -2.51 -9.79
C ARG A 405 -5.41 -3.27 -11.10
N ALA A 406 -4.18 -3.50 -11.57
CA ALA A 406 -3.92 -4.25 -12.80
C ALA A 406 -4.40 -5.70 -12.69
N SER A 407 -4.13 -6.35 -11.57
CA SER A 407 -4.62 -7.69 -11.27
C SER A 407 -6.14 -7.78 -11.36
N LEU A 408 -6.85 -6.94 -10.61
CA LEU A 408 -8.33 -6.95 -10.53
C LEU A 408 -9.03 -6.38 -11.79
N ASN A 409 -8.27 -5.83 -12.74
CA ASN A 409 -8.74 -5.46 -14.08
C ASN A 409 -8.57 -6.58 -15.13
N SER A 410 -7.85 -7.64 -14.80
CA SER A 410 -7.69 -8.82 -15.66
C SER A 410 -8.89 -9.77 -15.56
N ASN A 411 -8.92 -10.77 -16.42
CA ASN A 411 -9.94 -11.82 -16.34
C ASN A 411 -9.62 -12.81 -15.21
N PRO A 412 -10.56 -13.04 -14.27
CA PRO A 412 -10.34 -14.01 -13.19
C PRO A 412 -10.44 -15.45 -13.67
N GLN A 413 -9.78 -16.34 -12.93
CA GLN A 413 -10.13 -17.75 -12.95
C GLN A 413 -11.28 -17.98 -11.96
N ILE A 414 -12.32 -18.69 -12.39
CA ILE A 414 -13.56 -18.89 -11.65
C ILE A 414 -13.57 -20.30 -11.06
N PHE A 415 -14.02 -20.42 -9.80
CA PHE A 415 -14.12 -21.68 -9.08
C PHE A 415 -15.45 -21.77 -8.33
N ASP A 416 -15.95 -23.00 -8.19
CA ASP A 416 -17.19 -23.27 -7.44
C ASP A 416 -16.94 -23.39 -5.93
N ASN A 417 -15.72 -23.69 -5.52
CA ASN A 417 -15.36 -23.84 -4.11
C ASN A 417 -13.99 -23.23 -3.79
N PHE A 418 -13.79 -22.90 -2.52
CA PHE A 418 -12.57 -22.27 -2.01
C PHE A 418 -11.34 -23.16 -2.13
N SER A 419 -11.48 -24.47 -1.94
CA SER A 419 -10.37 -25.41 -1.99
C SER A 419 -9.70 -25.44 -3.37
N ASP A 420 -10.49 -25.39 -4.45
CA ASP A 420 -9.96 -25.34 -5.81
C ASP A 420 -9.33 -23.98 -6.12
N ALA A 421 -9.94 -22.89 -5.66
CA ALA A 421 -9.37 -21.55 -5.77
C ALA A 421 -8.00 -21.45 -5.06
N LEU A 422 -7.92 -21.95 -3.83
CA LEU A 422 -6.69 -21.97 -3.04
C LEU A 422 -5.63 -22.88 -3.69
N ARG A 423 -6.02 -24.06 -4.18
CA ARG A 423 -5.12 -24.99 -4.89
C ARG A 423 -4.55 -24.34 -6.15
N TYR A 424 -5.37 -23.64 -6.93
CA TYR A 424 -4.92 -22.90 -8.11
C TYR A 424 -3.92 -21.81 -7.74
N THR A 425 -4.26 -21.00 -6.74
CA THR A 425 -3.39 -19.95 -6.20
C THR A 425 -2.04 -20.50 -5.73
N SER A 426 -2.05 -21.61 -5.00
CA SER A 426 -0.85 -22.24 -4.44
C SER A 426 0.13 -22.78 -5.49
N ARG A 427 -0.32 -23.02 -6.73
CA ARG A 427 0.57 -23.40 -7.84
C ARG A 427 1.45 -22.23 -8.31
N ARG A 428 1.00 -21.01 -8.13
CA ARG A 428 1.72 -19.79 -8.52
C ARG A 428 2.63 -19.27 -7.43
N LEU A 429 2.24 -19.45 -6.17
CA LEU A 429 3.01 -19.02 -5.00
C LEU A 429 4.10 -20.03 -4.67
N SER A 430 5.25 -19.53 -4.20
CA SER A 430 6.39 -20.34 -3.79
C SER A 430 6.30 -20.80 -2.34
N ILE A 431 5.59 -20.03 -1.50
CA ILE A 431 5.35 -20.38 -0.10
C ILE A 431 4.34 -21.53 -0.03
N ARG A 432 4.63 -22.49 0.83
CA ARG A 432 3.76 -23.65 1.04
C ARG A 432 2.40 -23.23 1.56
N PRO A 433 1.30 -23.87 1.12
CA PRO A 433 -0.06 -23.51 1.53
C PRO A 433 -0.27 -23.47 3.04
N GLU A 434 0.39 -24.36 3.79
CA GLU A 434 0.30 -24.44 5.25
C GLU A 434 0.66 -23.11 5.92
N ILE A 435 1.72 -22.47 5.43
CA ILE A 435 2.22 -21.21 5.98
C ILE A 435 1.18 -20.11 5.77
N TRP A 436 0.51 -20.09 4.61
CA TRP A 436 -0.58 -19.15 4.36
C TRP A 436 -1.79 -19.45 5.23
N ILE A 437 -2.15 -20.74 5.42
CA ILE A 437 -3.26 -21.16 6.29
C ILE A 437 -3.00 -20.73 7.74
N GLU A 438 -1.79 -20.93 8.23
CA GLU A 438 -1.40 -20.54 9.60
C GLU A 438 -1.48 -19.03 9.83
N ASN A 439 -1.22 -18.24 8.80
CA ASN A 439 -1.13 -16.77 8.92
C ASN A 439 -2.37 -16.02 8.41
N SER A 440 -3.39 -16.70 7.86
CA SER A 440 -4.60 -16.06 7.33
C SER A 440 -5.83 -16.38 8.17
N VAL A 441 -6.53 -15.36 8.61
CA VAL A 441 -7.84 -15.47 9.25
C VAL A 441 -8.87 -15.97 8.25
N MET A 442 -8.91 -15.36 7.05
CA MET A 442 -9.90 -15.69 6.03
C MET A 442 -9.74 -17.11 5.50
N ILE A 443 -8.50 -17.59 5.25
CA ILE A 443 -8.27 -18.98 4.79
C ILE A 443 -8.79 -19.95 5.85
N ARG A 444 -8.46 -19.73 7.12
CA ARG A 444 -8.93 -20.59 8.21
C ARG A 444 -10.46 -20.61 8.31
N ASN A 445 -11.08 -19.43 8.23
CA ASN A 445 -12.54 -19.32 8.28
C ASN A 445 -13.20 -20.06 7.11
N GLU A 446 -12.67 -19.92 5.88
CA GLU A 446 -13.22 -20.63 4.71
C GLU A 446 -13.03 -22.14 4.78
N MET A 447 -11.93 -22.61 5.35
CA MET A 447 -11.61 -24.05 5.39
C MET A 447 -12.23 -24.78 6.58
N PHE A 448 -12.34 -24.13 7.73
CA PHE A 448 -12.62 -24.84 8.99
C PHE A 448 -13.88 -24.33 9.71
N GLN A 449 -14.37 -23.12 9.42
CA GLN A 449 -15.55 -22.60 10.08
C GLN A 449 -16.83 -23.04 9.35
N ARG A 450 -17.72 -23.77 10.05
CA ARG A 450 -19.05 -24.09 9.53
C ARG A 450 -19.95 -22.86 9.58
N ARG A 451 -20.63 -22.55 8.47
CA ARG A 451 -21.63 -21.48 8.42
C ARG A 451 -22.96 -21.95 8.99
N LEU A 452 -23.65 -21.08 9.72
CA LEU A 452 -25.01 -21.35 10.21
C LEU A 452 -25.98 -21.71 9.07
N THR A 453 -25.82 -21.10 7.88
CA THR A 453 -26.61 -21.44 6.69
C THR A 453 -26.50 -22.91 6.26
N GLN A 454 -25.38 -23.58 6.55
CA GLN A 454 -25.20 -25.00 6.26
C GLN A 454 -26.03 -25.94 7.20
N TYR A 455 -26.60 -25.38 8.27
CA TYR A 455 -27.47 -26.11 9.19
C TYR A 455 -28.97 -25.94 8.87
N PHE A 456 -29.30 -24.96 7.99
CA PHE A 456 -30.70 -24.63 7.68
C PHE A 456 -31.09 -24.92 6.22
N THR A 457 -30.21 -25.46 5.39
CA THR A 457 -30.56 -25.98 4.06
C THR A 457 -31.08 -27.42 4.24
N ASN A 458 -32.39 -27.53 4.41
CA ASN A 458 -33.14 -28.75 4.17
C ASN A 458 -33.61 -28.81 2.71
#